data_27a2160d47bf7642763d969e0b85a649
#
_entry.id   27a2160d47bf7642763d969e0b85a649
#
_cell.length_a   1.000
_cell.length_b   1.000
_cell.length_c   1.000
_cell.angle_alpha   90.00
_cell.angle_beta   90.00
_cell.angle_gamma   90.00
#
_symmetry.space_group_name_H-M   'P 1'
#
loop_
_entity.id
_entity.type
_entity.pdbx_description
1 polymer ?
#
loop_
_entity_poly.entity_id
_entity_poly.type
_entity_poly.pdbx_seq_one_letter_code
_entity_poly.pdbx_strand_id
1 'polypeptide(L)'
;MIWRVVSVGVFAALITVTVACSKRVPQTQLEVEIPQGFTGNFVLDMGVHDAPPLPKQGTAYVISVPLNGKAQTSSIFNNPRVTFNHGNDVHVWGFSQRVFTTGDGISIGGKIEFFVGTQKDFEAEQKKKNKSGGFFKTEWVFAR
;
A
#
# COMPACT_ATOMS: atom_id res chain seq x y z
N MET A 1 1.49 -11.10 -81.21
CA MET A 1 0.68 -11.30 -79.96
C MET A 1 1.63 -11.37 -78.79
N ILE A 2 1.77 -10.28 -78.02
CA ILE A 2 2.74 -10.17 -76.95
C ILE A 2 1.95 -10.22 -75.63
N TRP A 3 2.11 -11.28 -74.86
CA TRP A 3 1.53 -11.43 -73.54
C TRP A 3 2.45 -10.78 -72.51
N ARG A 4 2.00 -9.70 -71.89
CA ARG A 4 2.64 -9.08 -70.73
C ARG A 4 2.18 -9.79 -69.45
N VAL A 5 3.06 -10.50 -68.80
CA VAL A 5 2.87 -11.02 -67.45
C VAL A 5 3.10 -9.88 -66.43
N VAL A 6 2.05 -9.46 -65.78
CA VAL A 6 2.11 -8.52 -64.65
C VAL A 6 2.39 -9.30 -63.38
N SER A 7 3.59 -9.12 -62.85
CA SER A 7 4.00 -9.73 -61.58
C SER A 7 3.48 -8.87 -60.43
N VAL A 8 2.48 -9.35 -59.71
CA VAL A 8 1.98 -8.70 -58.49
C VAL A 8 2.88 -9.12 -57.33
N GLY A 9 3.76 -8.25 -56.90
CA GLY A 9 4.56 -8.43 -55.73
C GLY A 9 3.73 -8.22 -54.44
N VAL A 10 3.50 -9.30 -53.68
CA VAL A 10 2.89 -9.24 -52.36
C VAL A 10 3.97 -8.87 -51.35
N PHE A 11 3.97 -7.61 -50.90
CA PHE A 11 4.76 -7.18 -49.75
C PHE A 11 4.10 -7.66 -48.48
N ALA A 12 4.59 -8.74 -47.89
CA ALA A 12 4.23 -9.17 -46.54
C ALA A 12 4.97 -8.29 -45.53
N ALA A 13 4.31 -7.27 -44.98
CA ALA A 13 4.82 -6.49 -43.86
C ALA A 13 4.79 -7.35 -42.58
N LEU A 14 5.95 -7.84 -42.17
CA LEU A 14 6.13 -8.46 -40.84
C LEU A 14 6.05 -7.38 -39.76
N ILE A 15 4.90 -7.27 -39.11
CA ILE A 15 4.73 -6.44 -37.92
C ILE A 15 5.32 -7.25 -36.75
N THR A 16 6.58 -6.99 -36.39
CA THR A 16 7.19 -7.49 -35.17
C THR A 16 6.61 -6.71 -33.99
N VAL A 17 5.60 -7.29 -33.32
CA VAL A 17 5.09 -6.77 -32.06
C VAL A 17 6.15 -7.09 -30.98
N THR A 18 6.99 -6.13 -30.66
CA THR A 18 7.86 -6.19 -29.50
C THR A 18 7.02 -6.04 -28.25
N VAL A 19 6.63 -7.17 -27.65
CA VAL A 19 6.02 -7.19 -26.29
C VAL A 19 7.11 -6.75 -25.32
N ALA A 20 7.14 -5.47 -24.97
CA ALA A 20 7.95 -4.96 -23.88
C ALA A 20 7.43 -5.60 -22.58
N CYS A 21 8.05 -6.68 -22.14
CA CYS A 21 7.89 -7.21 -20.80
C CYS A 21 8.41 -6.17 -19.80
N SER A 22 7.52 -5.26 -19.36
CA SER A 22 7.80 -4.40 -18.21
C SER A 22 8.04 -5.32 -17.02
N LYS A 23 9.30 -5.49 -16.62
CA LYS A 23 9.65 -6.16 -15.35
C LYS A 23 8.97 -5.36 -14.24
N ARG A 24 7.82 -5.85 -13.76
CA ARG A 24 7.18 -5.27 -12.57
C ARG A 24 8.17 -5.42 -11.43
N VAL A 25 8.65 -4.30 -10.90
CA VAL A 25 9.44 -4.31 -9.67
C VAL A 25 8.56 -4.97 -8.60
N PRO A 26 9.03 -6.03 -7.93
CA PRO A 26 8.25 -6.71 -6.91
C PRO A 26 7.91 -5.70 -5.81
N GLN A 27 6.61 -5.44 -5.62
CA GLN A 27 6.13 -4.52 -4.61
C GLN A 27 6.35 -5.16 -3.23
N THR A 28 6.95 -4.41 -2.31
CA THR A 28 7.11 -4.83 -0.92
C THR A 28 5.75 -5.14 -0.30
N GLN A 29 5.64 -6.28 0.36
CA GLN A 29 4.42 -6.68 1.06
C GLN A 29 4.57 -6.38 2.55
N LEU A 30 3.52 -5.79 3.13
CA LEU A 30 3.40 -5.54 4.58
C LEU A 30 2.11 -6.20 5.06
N GLU A 31 2.25 -7.18 5.92
CA GLU A 31 1.14 -7.87 6.58
C GLU A 31 0.93 -7.28 7.97
N VAL A 32 -0.28 -6.85 8.24
CA VAL A 32 -0.67 -6.25 9.51
C VAL A 32 -1.57 -7.24 10.25
N GLU A 33 -1.07 -7.80 11.33
CA GLU A 33 -1.83 -8.71 12.21
C GLU A 33 -2.56 -7.90 13.27
N ILE A 34 -3.88 -7.91 13.21
CA ILE A 34 -4.74 -7.22 14.17
C ILE A 34 -5.21 -8.23 15.21
N PRO A 35 -4.80 -8.10 16.48
CA PRO A 35 -5.19 -9.03 17.54
C PRO A 35 -6.71 -8.96 17.77
N GLN A 36 -7.27 -10.10 18.15
CA GLN A 36 -8.69 -10.19 18.48
C GLN A 36 -9.05 -9.20 19.59
N GLY A 37 -10.15 -8.47 19.39
CA GLY A 37 -10.63 -7.48 20.35
C GLY A 37 -9.93 -6.11 20.28
N PHE A 38 -8.96 -5.92 19.41
CA PHE A 38 -8.39 -4.59 19.19
C PHE A 38 -9.40 -3.69 18.50
N THR A 39 -9.62 -2.50 19.05
CA THR A 39 -10.42 -1.40 18.47
C THR A 39 -9.71 -0.09 18.71
N GLY A 40 -9.69 0.79 17.71
CA GLY A 40 -9.08 2.11 17.84
C GLY A 40 -8.15 2.47 16.69
N ASN A 41 -7.43 3.56 16.87
CA ASN A 41 -6.45 4.03 15.90
C ASN A 41 -5.15 3.24 16.02
N PHE A 42 -4.59 2.87 14.88
CA PHE A 42 -3.24 2.37 14.78
C PHE A 42 -2.37 3.36 14.02
N VAL A 43 -1.14 3.53 14.50
CA VAL A 43 -0.12 4.37 13.89
C VAL A 43 1.20 3.61 13.88
N LEU A 44 1.79 3.45 12.70
CA LEU A 44 3.15 2.95 12.51
C LEU A 44 4.03 4.10 12.02
N ASP A 45 5.01 4.48 12.82
CA ASP A 45 6.08 5.40 12.42
C ASP A 45 7.25 4.60 11.84
N MET A 46 7.63 4.90 10.59
CA MET A 46 8.71 4.22 9.84
C MET A 46 9.96 5.09 9.77
N GLY A 47 11.14 4.45 9.72
CA GLY A 47 12.42 5.16 9.64
C GLY A 47 12.88 5.75 10.97
N VAL A 48 12.37 5.25 12.08
CA VAL A 48 12.80 5.67 13.43
C VAL A 48 14.13 5.00 13.75
N HIS A 49 15.18 5.81 13.93
CA HIS A 49 16.58 5.35 14.00
C HIS A 49 16.83 4.24 15.03
N ASP A 50 16.27 4.37 16.23
CA ASP A 50 16.53 3.45 17.34
C ASP A 50 15.45 2.34 17.49
N ALA A 51 14.48 2.29 16.57
CA ALA A 51 13.45 1.27 16.58
C ALA A 51 13.94 -0.02 15.88
N PRO A 52 13.46 -1.20 16.31
CA PRO A 52 13.80 -2.45 15.64
C PRO A 52 13.23 -2.47 14.20
N PRO A 53 13.93 -3.14 13.26
CA PRO A 53 13.35 -3.41 11.94
C PRO A 53 12.16 -4.37 12.07
N LEU A 54 11.19 -4.27 11.14
CA LEU A 54 10.10 -5.24 11.09
C LEU A 54 10.62 -6.63 10.72
N PRO A 55 10.12 -7.68 11.40
CA PRO A 55 10.44 -9.05 11.03
C PRO A 55 9.91 -9.36 9.63
N LYS A 56 10.64 -10.21 8.92
CA LYS A 56 10.27 -10.68 7.59
C LYS A 56 9.87 -12.15 7.67
N GLN A 57 8.68 -12.48 7.16
CA GLN A 57 8.19 -13.83 7.01
C GLN A 57 8.01 -14.13 5.52
N GLY A 58 8.86 -15.01 4.97
CA GLY A 58 8.91 -15.24 3.53
C GLY A 58 9.23 -13.96 2.74
N THR A 59 8.28 -13.48 1.95
CA THR A 59 8.41 -12.26 1.14
C THR A 59 7.76 -11.02 1.77
N ALA A 60 6.99 -11.19 2.84
CA ALA A 60 6.27 -10.11 3.52
C ALA A 60 6.99 -9.65 4.80
N TYR A 61 6.90 -8.36 5.09
CA TYR A 61 7.18 -7.85 6.42
C TYR A 61 5.91 -7.95 7.26
N VAL A 62 6.07 -8.30 8.53
CA VAL A 62 4.93 -8.54 9.43
C VAL A 62 4.98 -7.57 10.60
N ILE A 63 3.83 -7.00 10.95
CA ILE A 63 3.66 -6.21 12.16
C ILE A 63 2.39 -6.64 12.89
N SER A 64 2.52 -7.00 14.16
CA SER A 64 1.38 -7.20 15.03
C SER A 64 1.00 -5.87 15.69
N VAL A 65 -0.27 -5.48 15.59
CA VAL A 65 -0.78 -4.24 16.18
C VAL A 65 -0.72 -4.32 17.70
N PRO A 66 0.06 -3.47 18.37
CA PRO A 66 0.10 -3.49 19.84
C PRO A 66 -1.16 -2.86 20.43
N LEU A 67 -1.51 -3.27 21.66
CA LEU A 67 -2.76 -2.84 22.32
C LEU A 67 -2.88 -1.32 22.48
N ASN A 68 -1.76 -0.60 22.55
CA ASN A 68 -1.75 0.86 22.63
C ASN A 68 -1.94 1.56 21.26
N GLY A 69 -2.05 0.78 20.17
CA GLY A 69 -2.24 1.28 18.81
C GLY A 69 -1.07 2.06 18.22
N LYS A 70 0.13 1.96 18.80
CA LYS A 70 1.32 2.69 18.33
C LYS A 70 2.50 1.77 18.16
N ALA A 71 3.13 1.81 17.01
CA ALA A 71 4.35 1.06 16.73
C ALA A 71 5.38 1.95 16.01
N GLN A 72 6.66 1.58 16.18
CA GLN A 72 7.78 2.24 15.54
C GLN A 72 8.70 1.20 14.92
N THR A 73 9.31 1.54 13.78
CA THR A 73 10.30 0.68 13.13
C THR A 73 11.36 1.51 12.41
N SER A 74 12.58 0.97 12.34
CA SER A 74 13.63 1.51 11.47
C SER A 74 13.41 1.16 9.99
N SER A 75 12.55 0.19 9.69
CA SER A 75 12.21 -0.17 8.30
C SER A 75 11.50 0.97 7.60
N ILE A 76 11.84 1.18 6.31
CA ILE A 76 11.22 2.18 5.44
C ILE A 76 10.64 1.46 4.23
N PHE A 77 9.38 1.72 3.93
CA PHE A 77 8.69 1.15 2.77
C PHE A 77 8.20 2.26 1.86
N ASN A 78 8.53 2.14 0.58
CA ASN A 78 8.01 3.04 -0.43
C ASN A 78 6.81 2.36 -1.10
N ASN A 79 5.59 2.81 -0.74
CA ASN A 79 4.33 2.31 -1.26
C ASN A 79 4.17 0.76 -1.16
N PRO A 80 4.24 0.16 0.06
CA PRO A 80 4.04 -1.27 0.23
C PRO A 80 2.60 -1.68 -0.09
N ARG A 81 2.43 -2.90 -0.55
CA ARG A 81 1.11 -3.53 -0.59
C ARG A 81 0.77 -3.98 0.83
N VAL A 82 -0.21 -3.32 1.45
CA VAL A 82 -0.64 -3.65 2.81
C VAL A 82 -1.79 -4.64 2.75
N THR A 83 -1.68 -5.71 3.56
CA THR A 83 -2.73 -6.68 3.79
C THR A 83 -3.03 -6.75 5.29
N PHE A 84 -4.30 -6.93 5.63
CA PHE A 84 -4.75 -6.98 7.01
C PHE A 84 -5.23 -8.39 7.34
N ASN A 85 -4.68 -8.95 8.41
CA ASN A 85 -5.13 -10.21 8.99
C ASN A 85 -5.88 -9.88 10.29
N HIS A 86 -7.19 -10.04 10.28
CA HIS A 86 -8.08 -9.72 11.41
C HIS A 86 -9.23 -10.72 11.51
N GLY A 87 -9.86 -10.77 12.69
CA GLY A 87 -11.09 -11.55 12.89
C GLY A 87 -12.27 -11.00 12.07
N ASN A 88 -13.31 -11.82 11.92
CA ASN A 88 -14.45 -11.55 11.03
C ASN A 88 -15.35 -10.36 11.47
N ASP A 89 -15.20 -9.90 12.72
CA ASP A 89 -16.12 -8.94 13.33
C ASP A 89 -15.64 -7.48 13.29
N VAL A 90 -14.47 -7.23 12.73
CA VAL A 90 -13.88 -5.89 12.69
C VAL A 90 -13.50 -5.50 11.26
N HIS A 91 -13.59 -4.21 10.99
CA HIS A 91 -13.19 -3.63 9.72
C HIS A 91 -12.07 -2.62 9.91
N VAL A 92 -11.24 -2.46 8.88
CA VAL A 92 -10.19 -1.44 8.81
C VAL A 92 -10.72 -0.25 8.02
N TRP A 93 -10.63 0.94 8.62
CA TRP A 93 -11.15 2.19 8.07
C TRP A 93 -10.05 3.23 7.94
N GLY A 94 -10.20 4.15 6.97
CA GLY A 94 -9.39 5.35 6.89
C GLY A 94 -7.90 5.09 6.73
N PHE A 95 -7.53 4.04 5.98
CA PHE A 95 -6.13 3.75 5.70
C PHE A 95 -5.45 4.93 5.03
N SER A 96 -4.32 5.34 5.58
CA SER A 96 -3.49 6.43 5.07
C SER A 96 -2.03 6.04 5.16
N GLN A 97 -1.28 6.31 4.12
CA GLN A 97 0.16 6.15 4.09
C GLN A 97 0.82 7.44 3.64
N ARG A 98 1.87 7.85 4.34
CA ARG A 98 2.73 8.97 3.97
C ARG A 98 4.16 8.50 3.96
N VAL A 99 4.93 8.93 2.98
CA VAL A 99 6.38 8.71 2.91
C VAL A 99 7.06 10.08 2.95
N PHE A 100 8.06 10.21 3.79
CA PHE A 100 8.89 11.41 3.89
C PHE A 100 10.15 11.20 3.07
N THR A 101 10.44 12.13 2.16
CA THR A 101 11.60 12.07 1.28
C THR A 101 12.44 13.31 1.45
N THR A 102 13.75 13.18 1.25
CA THR A 102 14.66 14.31 1.08
C THR A 102 14.42 15.00 -0.26
N GLY A 103 15.01 16.17 -0.46
CA GLY A 103 14.87 16.95 -1.70
C GLY A 103 15.37 16.23 -2.96
N ASP A 104 16.27 15.26 -2.81
CA ASP A 104 16.78 14.35 -3.84
C ASP A 104 15.96 13.05 -4.02
N GLY A 105 14.81 12.94 -3.30
CA GLY A 105 13.86 11.85 -3.46
C GLY A 105 14.17 10.57 -2.67
N ILE A 106 15.16 10.60 -1.77
CA ILE A 106 15.47 9.46 -0.90
C ILE A 106 14.43 9.37 0.22
N SER A 107 13.82 8.22 0.41
CA SER A 107 12.87 7.98 1.51
C SER A 107 13.61 7.91 2.83
N ILE A 108 13.26 8.79 3.77
CA ILE A 108 13.89 8.90 5.11
C ILE A 108 12.97 8.46 6.24
N GLY A 109 11.72 8.16 5.95
CA GLY A 109 10.74 7.71 6.93
C GLY A 109 9.34 7.72 6.37
N GLY A 110 8.37 7.53 7.24
CA GLY A 110 6.98 7.58 6.84
C GLY A 110 6.04 7.23 7.98
N LYS A 111 4.76 7.23 7.65
CA LYS A 111 3.70 6.90 8.59
C LYS A 111 2.60 6.09 7.89
N ILE A 112 2.13 5.06 8.56
CA ILE A 112 0.92 4.32 8.19
C ILE A 112 -0.09 4.50 9.32
N GLU A 113 -1.31 4.88 8.98
CA GLU A 113 -2.39 5.12 9.94
C GLU A 113 -3.67 4.45 9.44
N PHE A 114 -4.43 3.85 10.36
CA PHE A 114 -5.77 3.35 10.09
C PHE A 114 -6.56 3.22 11.40
N PHE A 115 -7.85 3.01 11.30
CA PHE A 115 -8.74 2.73 12.41
C PHE A 115 -9.30 1.31 12.30
N VAL A 116 -9.39 0.60 13.41
CA VAL A 116 -10.01 -0.72 13.51
C VAL A 116 -11.26 -0.63 14.38
N GLY A 117 -12.38 -1.15 13.90
CA GLY A 117 -13.62 -1.16 14.68
C GLY A 117 -14.87 -1.17 13.81
N THR A 118 -16.01 -0.82 14.42
CA THR A 118 -17.27 -0.68 13.70
C THR A 118 -17.35 0.67 12.95
N GLN A 119 -18.24 0.76 11.97
CA GLN A 119 -18.49 2.04 11.27
C GLN A 119 -18.88 3.14 12.24
N LYS A 120 -19.72 2.86 13.25
CA LYS A 120 -20.14 3.80 14.26
C LYS A 120 -18.98 4.36 15.08
N ASP A 121 -18.04 3.50 15.47
CA ASP A 121 -16.86 3.90 16.22
C ASP A 121 -15.94 4.79 15.37
N PHE A 122 -15.75 4.43 14.09
CA PHE A 122 -14.98 5.24 13.15
C PHE A 122 -15.60 6.63 12.94
N GLU A 123 -16.90 6.72 12.73
CA GLU A 123 -17.61 8.01 12.60
C GLU A 123 -17.50 8.88 13.87
N ALA A 124 -17.56 8.26 15.04
CA ALA A 124 -17.36 8.95 16.30
C ALA A 124 -15.94 9.50 16.44
N GLU A 125 -14.94 8.74 16.03
CA GLU A 125 -13.53 9.16 16.03
C GLU A 125 -13.28 10.30 15.02
N GLN A 126 -13.88 10.22 13.83
CA GLN A 126 -13.82 11.29 12.82
C GLN A 126 -14.41 12.61 13.35
N LYS A 127 -15.54 12.55 14.05
CA LYS A 127 -16.15 13.74 14.67
C LYS A 127 -15.24 14.38 15.71
N LYS A 128 -14.51 13.58 16.50
CA LYS A 128 -13.52 14.09 17.46
C LYS A 128 -12.38 14.81 16.74
N LYS A 129 -11.82 14.19 15.70
CA LYS A 129 -10.70 14.75 14.91
C LYS A 129 -11.09 16.04 14.17
N ASN A 130 -12.30 16.12 13.61
CA ASN A 130 -12.79 17.32 12.94
C ASN A 130 -12.98 18.50 13.91
N LYS A 131 -13.34 18.24 15.18
CA LYS A 131 -13.40 19.28 16.21
C LYS A 131 -12.03 19.80 16.61
N SER A 132 -10.97 19.00 16.44
CA SER A 132 -9.58 19.37 16.74
C SER A 132 -8.81 19.97 15.55
N GLY A 133 -9.46 20.24 14.41
CA GLY A 133 -8.86 20.91 13.24
C GLY A 133 -8.02 20.00 12.34
N GLY A 134 -8.09 18.68 12.50
CA GLY A 134 -7.38 17.72 11.65
C GLY A 134 -8.21 17.30 10.44
N PHE A 135 -7.85 17.74 9.25
CA PHE A 135 -8.45 17.26 7.99
C PHE A 135 -7.94 15.86 7.63
N PHE A 136 -8.84 14.87 7.59
CA PHE A 136 -8.60 13.62 6.89
C PHE A 136 -9.27 13.67 5.51
N LYS A 137 -8.44 13.55 4.47
CA LYS A 137 -8.95 13.26 3.12
C LYS A 137 -9.31 11.77 3.10
N THR A 138 -10.60 11.46 3.06
CA THR A 138 -11.11 10.09 3.08
C THR A 138 -10.98 9.50 1.68
N GLU A 139 -9.95 8.72 1.43
CA GLU A 139 -9.94 7.77 0.31
C GLU A 139 -10.48 6.45 0.83
N TRP A 140 -11.62 6.03 0.29
CA TRP A 140 -12.26 4.76 0.63
C TRP A 140 -11.51 3.62 -0.05
N VAL A 141 -10.74 2.85 0.69
CA VAL A 141 -10.20 1.59 0.22
C VAL A 141 -11.04 0.47 0.81
N PHE A 142 -11.94 -0.09 0.01
CA PHE A 142 -12.62 -1.33 0.36
C PHE A 142 -11.64 -2.48 0.18
N ALA A 143 -11.16 -3.07 1.28
CA ALA A 143 -10.52 -4.37 1.25
C ALA A 143 -11.61 -5.43 1.04
N ARG A 144 -11.54 -6.15 -0.09
CA ARG A 144 -12.31 -7.38 -0.35
C ARG A 144 -11.51 -8.57 0.09
#